data_203a86256036107c523f71bb6bcf8eaa
#
_entry.id   203a86256036107c523f71bb6bcf8eaa
#
_cell.length_a   1.000
_cell.length_b   1.000
_cell.length_c   1.000
_cell.angle_alpha   90.00
_cell.angle_beta   90.00
_cell.angle_gamma   90.00
#
_symmetry.space_group_name_H-M   'P 1'
#
loop_
_entity.id
_entity.type
_entity.pdbx_description
1 polymer ?
#
loop_
_entity_poly.entity_id
_entity_poly.type
_entity_poly.pdbx_seq_one_letter_code
_entity_poly.pdbx_strand_id
1 'polypeptide(L)'
;ETRMSALDLTALRVIAAKHIDSAASRGAKEILTRQGVVITPLAADAIQRRGLTTRQVDGPAAPCPASKTSQANPKAPAASAAAQALFRSPEAERIKAEIVTTGKKLWHRQFVDGNGGNISYRIGPNEVLCTPTLCSKYDLTPELICMVDLEGNQIAGSAARTSEIFLHLQIYKTVPEAKGVVHCHPPHATAYAIAGRVPPSGIVPEFDVFVGAVALTPYETPGTQRFAETVIPYVKNYNTVLLGNHGIVCWADTVTHAEWYAEVL
;
A
#
# COMPACT_ATOMS: atom_id res chain seq x y z
N GLU A 1 14.40 19.50 35.19
CA GLU A 1 13.76 18.73 34.08
C GLU A 1 12.49 18.10 34.63
N THR A 2 11.34 18.60 34.18
CA THR A 2 10.02 18.14 34.64
C THR A 2 9.76 16.79 33.96
N ARG A 3 9.90 15.68 34.67
CA ARG A 3 9.50 14.34 34.20
C ARG A 3 8.01 14.37 33.91
N MET A 4 7.64 14.13 32.64
CA MET A 4 6.25 13.97 32.26
C MET A 4 5.68 12.71 32.93
N SER A 5 4.65 12.85 33.77
CA SER A 5 4.05 11.71 34.48
C SER A 5 3.17 10.87 33.56
N ALA A 6 2.55 11.47 32.55
CA ALA A 6 1.69 10.79 31.56
C ALA A 6 1.87 11.39 30.17
N LEU A 7 1.77 10.55 29.12
CA LEU A 7 1.71 10.97 27.72
C LEU A 7 0.27 10.83 27.20
N ASP A 8 -0.27 11.92 26.68
CA ASP A 8 -1.60 11.95 26.11
C ASP A 8 -1.60 11.43 24.65
N LEU A 9 -2.21 10.28 24.43
CA LEU A 9 -2.42 9.66 23.11
C LEU A 9 -3.90 9.58 22.75
N THR A 10 -4.77 10.32 23.42
CA THR A 10 -6.24 10.30 23.20
C THR A 10 -6.66 10.74 21.80
N ALA A 11 -5.81 11.53 21.12
CA ALA A 11 -6.04 11.94 19.73
C ALA A 11 -5.79 10.81 18.72
N LEU A 12 -5.11 9.73 19.11
CA LEU A 12 -4.80 8.64 18.21
C LEU A 12 -5.94 7.61 18.18
N ARG A 13 -6.18 7.04 17.00
CA ARG A 13 -7.07 5.89 16.82
C ARG A 13 -6.36 4.57 16.94
N VAL A 14 -5.08 4.55 16.54
CA VAL A 14 -4.21 3.37 16.60
C VAL A 14 -2.94 3.77 17.34
N ILE A 15 -2.63 3.03 18.38
CA ILE A 15 -1.39 3.16 19.15
C ILE A 15 -0.46 2.04 18.70
N ALA A 16 0.62 2.42 18.01
CA ALA A 16 1.69 1.51 17.54
C ALA A 16 2.89 1.58 18.50
N ALA A 17 3.79 0.61 18.42
CA ALA A 17 4.98 0.50 19.27
C ALA A 17 5.83 1.78 19.31
N LYS A 18 5.98 2.50 18.18
CA LYS A 18 6.70 3.77 18.11
C LYS A 18 6.16 4.85 19.06
N HIS A 19 4.85 4.86 19.31
CA HIS A 19 4.25 5.82 20.26
C HIS A 19 4.62 5.47 21.70
N ILE A 20 4.75 4.17 22.00
CA ILE A 20 5.18 3.67 23.29
C ILE A 20 6.66 3.94 23.51
N ASP A 21 7.50 3.74 22.50
CA ASP A 21 8.91 4.06 22.54
C ASP A 21 9.16 5.55 22.79
N SER A 22 8.38 6.41 22.10
CA SER A 22 8.41 7.87 22.33
C SER A 22 7.95 8.24 23.75
N ALA A 23 6.92 7.58 24.30
CA ALA A 23 6.48 7.81 25.67
C ALA A 23 7.58 7.47 26.68
N ALA A 24 8.18 6.29 26.53
CA ALA A 24 9.24 5.80 27.41
C ALA A 24 10.49 6.68 27.34
N SER A 25 10.91 7.13 26.16
CA SER A 25 12.07 8.02 26.00
C SER A 25 11.88 9.39 26.64
N ARG A 26 10.63 9.84 26.78
CA ARG A 26 10.26 11.08 27.50
C ARG A 26 10.05 10.87 29.00
N GLY A 27 10.27 9.67 29.52
CA GLY A 27 10.13 9.34 30.92
C GLY A 27 8.69 9.22 31.42
N ALA A 28 7.71 9.08 30.51
CA ALA A 28 6.33 8.83 30.90
C ALA A 28 6.20 7.46 31.59
N LYS A 29 5.35 7.37 32.60
CA LYS A 29 4.99 6.13 33.29
C LYS A 29 3.57 5.68 32.96
N GLU A 30 2.76 6.58 32.45
CA GLU A 30 1.36 6.35 32.11
C GLU A 30 1.09 6.85 30.68
N ILE A 31 0.18 6.17 29.99
CA ILE A 31 -0.33 6.55 28.69
C ILE A 31 -1.83 6.78 28.82
N LEU A 32 -2.28 7.97 28.43
CA LEU A 32 -3.70 8.28 28.36
C LEU A 32 -4.25 7.83 27.01
N THR A 33 -5.30 7.05 27.06
CA THR A 33 -6.02 6.54 25.88
C THR A 33 -7.49 6.90 25.99
N ARG A 34 -8.25 6.68 24.95
CA ARG A 34 -9.71 6.81 24.99
C ARG A 34 -10.40 5.50 24.63
N GLN A 35 -11.70 5.43 24.88
CA GLN A 35 -12.50 4.28 24.51
C GLN A 35 -12.47 4.07 22.97
N GLY A 36 -12.30 2.81 22.53
CA GLY A 36 -12.27 2.43 21.13
C GLY A 36 -10.94 2.66 20.41
N VAL A 37 -9.85 3.07 21.12
CA VAL A 37 -8.53 3.08 20.53
C VAL A 37 -8.03 1.65 20.29
N VAL A 38 -7.44 1.42 19.13
CA VAL A 38 -6.77 0.15 18.81
C VAL A 38 -5.32 0.22 19.28
N ILE A 39 -4.93 -0.63 20.22
CA ILE A 39 -3.54 -0.82 20.62
C ILE A 39 -3.02 -2.02 19.85
N THR A 40 -2.00 -1.82 19.00
CA THR A 40 -1.43 -2.93 18.23
C THR A 40 -0.76 -3.96 19.15
N PRO A 41 -0.69 -5.26 18.78
CA PRO A 41 -0.03 -6.29 19.60
C PRO A 41 1.39 -5.90 20.01
N LEU A 42 2.19 -5.35 19.08
CA LEU A 42 3.54 -4.84 19.36
C LEU A 42 3.56 -3.66 20.35
N ALA A 43 2.53 -2.80 20.32
CA ALA A 43 2.40 -1.71 21.29
C ALA A 43 2.02 -2.24 22.67
N ALA A 44 1.11 -3.21 22.75
CA ALA A 44 0.75 -3.86 24.00
C ALA A 44 1.97 -4.53 24.65
N ASP A 45 2.74 -5.26 23.86
CA ASP A 45 4.02 -5.85 24.28
C ASP A 45 5.03 -4.80 24.78
N ALA A 46 5.15 -3.67 24.07
CA ALA A 46 6.05 -2.60 24.44
C ALA A 46 5.61 -1.92 25.76
N ILE A 47 4.30 -1.74 25.97
CA ILE A 47 3.73 -1.23 27.23
C ILE A 47 4.15 -2.14 28.39
N GLN A 48 3.93 -3.45 28.23
CA GLN A 48 4.27 -4.43 29.26
C GLN A 48 5.77 -4.49 29.54
N ARG A 49 6.61 -4.58 28.51
CA ARG A 49 8.07 -4.65 28.64
C ARG A 49 8.69 -3.41 29.30
N ARG A 50 8.08 -2.23 29.09
CA ARG A 50 8.57 -0.97 29.65
C ARG A 50 7.92 -0.58 30.95
N GLY A 51 7.02 -1.41 31.49
CA GLY A 51 6.33 -1.18 32.77
C GLY A 51 5.46 0.08 32.75
N LEU A 52 4.90 0.43 31.57
CA LEU A 52 3.99 1.55 31.42
C LEU A 52 2.57 1.13 31.78
N THR A 53 1.79 2.03 32.34
CA THR A 53 0.36 1.84 32.58
C THR A 53 -0.46 2.56 31.52
N THR A 54 -1.65 2.05 31.24
CA THR A 54 -2.63 2.72 30.37
C THR A 54 -3.83 3.16 31.21
N ARG A 55 -4.27 4.40 31.02
CA ARG A 55 -5.49 4.91 31.62
C ARG A 55 -6.42 5.43 30.55
N GLN A 56 -7.64 4.90 30.54
CA GLN A 56 -8.71 5.42 29.71
C GLN A 56 -9.25 6.71 30.32
N VAL A 57 -9.39 7.75 29.47
CA VAL A 57 -10.03 9.00 29.84
C VAL A 57 -11.35 9.11 29.07
N ASP A 58 -12.40 9.45 29.80
CA ASP A 58 -13.72 9.68 29.25
C ASP A 58 -13.71 11.00 28.46
N GLY A 59 -14.04 10.92 27.21
CA GLY A 59 -14.24 12.08 26.34
C GLY A 59 -15.05 11.62 25.10
N PRO A 60 -15.82 12.54 24.49
CA PRO A 60 -16.54 12.18 23.27
C PRO A 60 -15.52 11.63 22.27
N ALA A 61 -15.83 10.47 21.70
CA ALA A 61 -15.06 9.94 20.58
C ALA A 61 -14.88 11.11 19.61
N ALA A 62 -13.62 11.47 19.30
CA ALA A 62 -13.42 12.43 18.24
C ALA A 62 -14.22 11.91 17.05
N PRO A 63 -15.10 12.74 16.44
CA PRO A 63 -15.85 12.31 15.28
C PRO A 63 -14.84 11.65 14.36
N CYS A 64 -15.25 10.51 13.79
CA CYS A 64 -14.48 9.94 12.69
C CYS A 64 -14.08 11.17 11.86
N PRO A 65 -12.80 11.51 11.65
CA PRO A 65 -12.55 12.36 10.53
C PRO A 65 -13.23 11.58 9.42
N ALA A 66 -14.42 12.04 9.00
CA ALA A 66 -14.96 11.68 7.71
C ALA A 66 -13.72 11.67 6.88
N SER A 67 -13.32 10.49 6.35
CA SER A 67 -12.02 10.33 5.71
C SER A 67 -11.78 11.65 5.04
N LYS A 68 -10.74 12.39 5.46
CA LYS A 68 -10.45 13.62 4.74
C LYS A 68 -10.28 13.07 3.36
N THR A 69 -11.41 13.08 2.69
CA THR A 69 -11.55 12.78 1.27
C THR A 69 -10.24 13.19 0.71
N SER A 70 -9.48 12.21 0.25
CA SER A 70 -8.17 12.35 -0.36
C SER A 70 -7.97 13.82 -0.66
N GLN A 71 -6.98 14.49 -0.09
CA GLN A 71 -6.79 15.93 -0.30
C GLN A 71 -7.15 16.16 -1.75
N ALA A 72 -8.26 16.83 -1.99
CA ALA A 72 -8.70 17.13 -3.35
C ALA A 72 -7.47 17.78 -3.95
N ASN A 73 -6.84 17.07 -4.86
CA ASN A 73 -5.60 17.47 -5.50
C ASN A 73 -5.81 18.92 -5.91
N PRO A 74 -4.97 19.89 -5.52
CA PRO A 74 -5.21 21.28 -5.86
C PRO A 74 -5.41 21.34 -7.37
N LYS A 75 -6.66 21.47 -7.80
CA LYS A 75 -7.17 21.62 -9.15
C LYS A 75 -6.31 20.90 -10.18
N ALA A 76 -6.54 19.55 -10.29
CA ALA A 76 -5.90 18.78 -11.36
C ALA A 76 -6.08 19.56 -12.67
N PRO A 77 -5.04 19.71 -13.48
CA PRO A 77 -5.18 20.36 -14.77
C PRO A 77 -6.31 19.66 -15.52
N ALA A 78 -7.23 20.42 -16.11
CA ALA A 78 -8.38 19.86 -16.81
C ALA A 78 -7.86 18.77 -17.77
N ALA A 79 -8.35 17.55 -17.59
CA ALA A 79 -7.87 16.41 -18.38
C ALA A 79 -7.93 16.75 -19.87
N SER A 80 -6.82 16.59 -20.56
CA SER A 80 -6.77 16.89 -21.98
C SER A 80 -7.78 16.01 -22.75
N ALA A 81 -8.34 16.52 -23.86
CA ALA A 81 -9.23 15.73 -24.69
C ALA A 81 -8.57 14.40 -25.14
N ALA A 82 -7.26 14.41 -25.35
CA ALA A 82 -6.47 13.21 -25.68
C ALA A 82 -6.46 12.19 -24.52
N ALA A 83 -6.26 12.62 -23.28
CA ALA A 83 -6.30 11.74 -22.12
C ALA A 83 -7.69 11.12 -21.92
N GLN A 84 -8.77 11.90 -22.12
CA GLN A 84 -10.13 11.39 -22.07
C GLN A 84 -10.44 10.40 -23.20
N ALA A 85 -9.94 10.65 -24.40
CA ALA A 85 -10.08 9.72 -25.53
C ALA A 85 -9.33 8.41 -25.26
N LEU A 86 -8.10 8.48 -24.74
CA LEU A 86 -7.31 7.31 -24.36
C LEU A 86 -8.02 6.50 -23.28
N PHE A 87 -8.54 7.15 -22.23
CA PHE A 87 -9.23 6.50 -21.13
C PHE A 87 -10.47 5.72 -21.56
N ARG A 88 -11.12 6.13 -22.68
CA ARG A 88 -12.30 5.48 -23.27
C ARG A 88 -11.97 4.62 -24.48
N SER A 89 -10.69 4.43 -24.80
CA SER A 89 -10.29 3.62 -25.96
C SER A 89 -10.62 2.14 -25.75
N PRO A 90 -10.80 1.38 -26.81
CA PRO A 90 -10.99 -0.08 -26.71
C PRO A 90 -9.84 -0.78 -25.95
N GLU A 91 -8.61 -0.28 -26.10
CA GLU A 91 -7.46 -0.78 -25.38
C GLU A 91 -7.59 -0.52 -23.86
N ALA A 92 -7.97 0.69 -23.46
CA ALA A 92 -8.19 1.01 -22.06
C ALA A 92 -9.30 0.13 -21.44
N GLU A 93 -10.40 -0.10 -22.16
CA GLU A 93 -11.49 -0.96 -21.68
C GLU A 93 -11.04 -2.42 -21.51
N ARG A 94 -10.24 -2.95 -22.43
CA ARG A 94 -9.64 -4.28 -22.29
C ARG A 94 -8.73 -4.36 -21.05
N ILE A 95 -7.89 -3.35 -20.83
CA ILE A 95 -6.97 -3.32 -19.69
C ILE A 95 -7.74 -3.15 -18.36
N LYS A 96 -8.78 -2.32 -18.33
CA LYS A 96 -9.65 -2.19 -17.15
C LYS A 96 -10.29 -3.53 -16.79
N ALA A 97 -10.77 -4.28 -17.78
CA ALA A 97 -11.31 -5.62 -17.56
C ALA A 97 -10.25 -6.61 -17.04
N GLU A 98 -9.01 -6.52 -17.52
CA GLU A 98 -7.89 -7.31 -17.03
C GLU A 98 -7.57 -6.96 -15.56
N ILE A 99 -7.50 -5.68 -15.20
CA ILE A 99 -7.31 -5.21 -13.81
C ILE A 99 -8.41 -5.74 -12.90
N VAL A 100 -9.68 -5.67 -13.32
CA VAL A 100 -10.83 -6.19 -12.57
C VAL A 100 -10.72 -7.69 -12.36
N THR A 101 -10.38 -8.43 -13.41
CA THR A 101 -10.22 -9.89 -13.33
C THR A 101 -9.08 -10.27 -12.38
N THR A 102 -7.96 -9.60 -12.46
CA THR A 102 -6.81 -9.78 -11.55
C THR A 102 -7.20 -9.45 -10.11
N GLY A 103 -7.92 -8.34 -9.88
CA GLY A 103 -8.40 -8.00 -8.53
C GLY A 103 -9.26 -9.10 -7.91
N LYS A 104 -10.17 -9.68 -8.68
CA LYS A 104 -11.00 -10.80 -8.23
C LYS A 104 -10.18 -12.06 -7.94
N LYS A 105 -9.16 -12.37 -8.75
CA LYS A 105 -8.26 -13.49 -8.48
C LYS A 105 -7.50 -13.30 -7.17
N LEU A 106 -6.90 -12.12 -6.95
CA LEU A 106 -6.19 -11.81 -5.70
C LEU A 106 -7.11 -11.94 -4.47
N TRP A 107 -8.38 -11.52 -4.59
CA TRP A 107 -9.35 -11.67 -3.54
C TRP A 107 -9.68 -13.15 -3.26
N HIS A 108 -9.95 -13.94 -4.29
CA HIS A 108 -10.24 -15.38 -4.16
C HIS A 108 -9.06 -16.16 -3.56
N ARG A 109 -7.83 -15.75 -3.85
CA ARG A 109 -6.63 -16.33 -3.27
C ARG A 109 -6.31 -15.85 -1.85
N GLN A 110 -7.10 -14.91 -1.33
CA GLN A 110 -6.85 -14.28 -0.03
C GLN A 110 -5.50 -13.53 0.02
N PHE A 111 -5.08 -12.98 -1.11
CA PHE A 111 -3.89 -12.14 -1.22
C PHE A 111 -4.17 -10.66 -0.92
N VAL A 112 -5.43 -10.31 -0.69
CA VAL A 112 -5.88 -8.98 -0.28
C VAL A 112 -6.92 -9.11 0.82
N ASP A 113 -6.95 -8.13 1.69
CA ASP A 113 -7.87 -8.00 2.80
C ASP A 113 -8.73 -6.75 2.62
N GLY A 114 -10.00 -6.81 2.95
CA GLY A 114 -10.92 -5.67 2.87
C GLY A 114 -10.70 -4.83 1.62
N ASN A 115 -10.08 -3.67 1.76
CA ASN A 115 -9.71 -2.76 0.67
C ASN A 115 -8.20 -2.79 0.31
N GLY A 116 -7.44 -3.71 0.88
CA GLY A 116 -5.99 -3.85 0.68
C GLY A 116 -5.61 -4.18 -0.76
N GLY A 117 -4.32 -4.00 -1.07
CA GLY A 117 -3.76 -4.22 -2.40
C GLY A 117 -4.21 -3.19 -3.45
N ASN A 118 -3.47 -3.11 -4.52
CA ASN A 118 -3.79 -2.22 -5.65
C ASN A 118 -3.09 -2.69 -6.93
N ILE A 119 -3.66 -2.32 -8.07
CA ILE A 119 -3.22 -2.77 -9.40
C ILE A 119 -3.18 -1.55 -10.30
N SER A 120 -2.17 -1.48 -11.17
CA SER A 120 -2.09 -0.45 -12.18
C SER A 120 -1.50 -0.95 -13.50
N TYR A 121 -1.72 -0.19 -14.55
CA TYR A 121 -1.15 -0.44 -15.87
C TYR A 121 -0.79 0.85 -16.57
N ARG A 122 0.46 0.96 -17.06
CA ARG A 122 0.91 2.09 -17.86
C ARG A 122 0.45 1.93 -19.31
N ILE A 123 -0.59 2.67 -19.68
CA ILE A 123 -1.22 2.60 -21.01
C ILE A 123 -0.59 3.55 -22.02
N GLY A 124 0.07 4.60 -21.56
CA GLY A 124 0.74 5.60 -22.40
C GLY A 124 2.08 6.03 -21.82
N PRO A 125 2.78 6.96 -22.49
CA PRO A 125 4.05 7.48 -22.01
C PRO A 125 3.94 8.12 -20.61
N ASN A 126 2.81 8.77 -20.32
CA ASN A 126 2.54 9.50 -19.09
C ASN A 126 1.22 9.09 -18.42
N GLU A 127 0.51 8.11 -18.96
CA GLU A 127 -0.83 7.73 -18.51
C GLU A 127 -0.82 6.34 -17.88
N VAL A 128 -1.40 6.23 -16.68
CA VAL A 128 -1.46 5.00 -15.87
C VAL A 128 -2.89 4.75 -15.40
N LEU A 129 -3.49 3.64 -15.81
CA LEU A 129 -4.74 3.14 -15.25
C LEU A 129 -4.48 2.52 -13.88
N CYS A 130 -5.35 2.76 -12.90
CA CYS A 130 -5.18 2.20 -11.56
C CYS A 130 -6.50 1.96 -10.84
N THR A 131 -6.46 1.05 -9.87
CA THR A 131 -7.60 0.76 -8.99
C THR A 131 -7.92 1.95 -8.09
N PRO A 132 -9.19 2.10 -7.68
CA PRO A 132 -9.59 3.12 -6.71
C PRO A 132 -9.10 2.79 -5.29
N THR A 133 -9.06 3.81 -4.44
CA THR A 133 -8.90 3.63 -3.00
C THR A 133 -10.20 3.16 -2.33
N LEU A 134 -10.11 2.56 -1.15
CA LEU A 134 -11.25 2.14 -0.32
C LEU A 134 -12.29 1.25 -1.04
N CYS A 135 -11.82 0.43 -1.97
CA CYS A 135 -12.65 -0.50 -2.70
C CYS A 135 -12.07 -1.92 -2.58
N SER A 136 -12.94 -2.87 -2.20
CA SER A 136 -12.59 -4.30 -2.23
C SER A 136 -12.21 -4.72 -3.66
N LYS A 137 -11.18 -5.52 -3.79
CA LYS A 137 -10.76 -6.02 -5.13
C LYS A 137 -11.80 -6.96 -5.75
N TYR A 138 -12.69 -7.54 -4.94
CA TYR A 138 -13.82 -8.32 -5.42
C TYR A 138 -14.89 -7.45 -6.09
N ASP A 139 -15.13 -6.25 -5.56
CA ASP A 139 -16.18 -5.34 -5.99
C ASP A 139 -15.75 -4.40 -7.13
N LEU A 140 -14.55 -4.59 -7.67
CA LEU A 140 -14.07 -3.79 -8.80
C LEU A 140 -14.94 -3.98 -10.03
N THR A 141 -15.21 -2.87 -10.71
CA THR A 141 -15.79 -2.82 -12.05
C THR A 141 -14.94 -1.91 -12.94
N PRO A 142 -15.02 -2.05 -14.29
CA PRO A 142 -14.25 -1.18 -15.19
C PRO A 142 -14.50 0.33 -14.98
N GLU A 143 -15.71 0.71 -14.59
CA GLU A 143 -16.13 2.09 -14.35
C GLU A 143 -15.44 2.72 -13.13
N LEU A 144 -15.00 1.88 -12.17
CA LEU A 144 -14.28 2.33 -10.97
C LEU A 144 -12.79 2.57 -11.22
N ILE A 145 -12.25 2.05 -12.32
CA ILE A 145 -10.84 2.28 -12.67
C ILE A 145 -10.64 3.74 -13.04
N CYS A 146 -9.58 4.33 -12.54
CA CYS A 146 -9.21 5.71 -12.83
C CYS A 146 -7.87 5.78 -13.56
N MET A 147 -7.54 6.96 -14.08
CA MET A 147 -6.28 7.20 -14.77
C MET A 147 -5.54 8.38 -14.14
N VAL A 148 -4.25 8.22 -13.94
CA VAL A 148 -3.35 9.23 -13.41
C VAL A 148 -2.20 9.51 -14.38
N ASP A 149 -1.54 10.66 -14.22
CA ASP A 149 -0.24 10.91 -14.83
C ASP A 149 0.91 10.33 -13.98
N LEU A 150 2.15 10.40 -14.48
CA LEU A 150 3.32 9.93 -13.74
C LEU A 150 3.65 10.76 -12.49
N GLU A 151 3.07 11.94 -12.32
CA GLU A 151 3.14 12.76 -11.11
C GLU A 151 2.08 12.39 -10.08
N GLY A 152 1.15 11.47 -10.44
CA GLY A 152 0.09 10.98 -9.56
C GLY A 152 -1.15 11.87 -9.55
N ASN A 153 -1.26 12.84 -10.46
CA ASN A 153 -2.48 13.62 -10.65
C ASN A 153 -3.52 12.76 -11.36
N GLN A 154 -4.73 12.72 -10.82
CA GLN A 154 -5.82 12.01 -11.49
C GLN A 154 -6.32 12.81 -12.68
N ILE A 155 -6.25 12.22 -13.88
CA ILE A 155 -6.59 12.83 -15.15
C ILE A 155 -7.84 12.24 -15.80
N ALA A 156 -8.36 11.09 -15.33
CA ALA A 156 -9.66 10.56 -15.73
C ALA A 156 -10.20 9.57 -14.68
N GLY A 157 -11.51 9.25 -14.80
CA GLY A 157 -12.24 8.41 -13.87
C GLY A 157 -12.88 9.21 -12.74
N SER A 158 -13.98 8.68 -12.17
CA SER A 158 -14.77 9.34 -11.12
C SER A 158 -14.40 8.90 -9.71
N ALA A 159 -13.93 7.65 -9.54
CA ALA A 159 -13.48 7.13 -8.26
C ALA A 159 -12.11 7.73 -7.89
N ALA A 160 -11.85 7.94 -6.59
CA ALA A 160 -10.56 8.43 -6.14
C ALA A 160 -9.49 7.34 -6.33
N ARG A 161 -8.35 7.69 -6.91
CA ARG A 161 -7.23 6.76 -7.15
C ARG A 161 -6.69 6.14 -5.86
N THR A 162 -6.04 4.97 -5.95
CA THR A 162 -5.36 4.35 -4.80
C THR A 162 -4.39 5.31 -4.10
N SER A 163 -4.36 5.25 -2.77
CA SER A 163 -3.44 6.05 -1.94
C SER A 163 -1.97 5.69 -2.16
N GLU A 164 -1.69 4.47 -2.63
CA GLU A 164 -0.33 3.96 -2.83
C GLU A 164 0.15 4.06 -4.28
N ILE A 165 -0.50 4.87 -5.09
CA ILE A 165 -0.14 5.04 -6.51
C ILE A 165 1.34 5.40 -6.69
N PHE A 166 1.93 6.17 -5.79
CA PHE A 166 3.33 6.59 -5.90
C PHE A 166 4.31 5.41 -5.91
N LEU A 167 4.01 4.31 -5.20
CA LEU A 167 4.79 3.07 -5.26
C LEU A 167 4.87 2.56 -6.71
N HIS A 168 3.74 2.49 -7.42
CA HIS A 168 3.66 2.05 -8.80
C HIS A 168 4.38 3.02 -9.75
N LEU A 169 4.20 4.32 -9.53
CA LEU A 169 4.82 5.35 -10.37
C LEU A 169 6.35 5.36 -10.25
N GLN A 170 6.92 5.05 -9.07
CA GLN A 170 8.38 4.89 -8.95
C GLN A 170 8.88 3.70 -9.78
N ILE A 171 8.13 2.59 -9.83
CA ILE A 171 8.47 1.46 -10.70
C ILE A 171 8.46 1.89 -12.16
N TYR A 172 7.38 2.53 -12.64
CA TYR A 172 7.28 2.97 -14.03
C TYR A 172 8.34 4.01 -14.42
N LYS A 173 8.73 4.89 -13.51
CA LYS A 173 9.80 5.87 -13.74
C LYS A 173 11.18 5.23 -13.80
N THR A 174 11.38 4.13 -13.04
CA THR A 174 12.68 3.48 -12.90
C THR A 174 12.90 2.38 -13.93
N VAL A 175 11.80 1.72 -14.35
CA VAL A 175 11.80 0.54 -15.24
C VAL A 175 10.89 0.84 -16.45
N PRO A 176 11.47 1.31 -17.57
CA PRO A 176 10.69 1.67 -18.76
C PRO A 176 9.85 0.53 -19.36
N GLU A 177 10.30 -0.72 -19.24
CA GLU A 177 9.63 -1.92 -19.72
C GLU A 177 8.45 -2.36 -18.85
N ALA A 178 8.36 -1.90 -17.59
CA ALA A 178 7.23 -2.23 -16.72
C ALA A 178 5.95 -1.59 -17.25
N LYS A 179 4.92 -2.41 -17.47
CA LYS A 179 3.56 -1.98 -17.85
C LYS A 179 2.52 -2.32 -16.80
N GLY A 180 2.57 -3.51 -16.23
CA GLY A 180 1.68 -3.95 -15.15
C GLY A 180 2.38 -3.93 -13.80
N VAL A 181 1.71 -3.40 -12.76
CA VAL A 181 2.17 -3.47 -11.37
C VAL A 181 1.04 -3.97 -10.48
N VAL A 182 1.35 -4.96 -9.66
CA VAL A 182 0.44 -5.56 -8.67
C VAL A 182 1.07 -5.45 -7.29
N HIS A 183 0.36 -4.82 -6.36
CA HIS A 183 0.66 -4.83 -4.94
C HIS A 183 -0.42 -5.60 -4.20
N CYS A 184 0.00 -6.54 -3.36
CA CYS A 184 -0.89 -7.38 -2.55
C CYS A 184 -0.17 -7.91 -1.30
N HIS A 185 -0.91 -8.65 -0.46
CA HIS A 185 -0.45 -9.14 0.84
C HIS A 185 -0.56 -10.67 0.94
N PRO A 186 0.09 -11.48 0.08
CA PRO A 186 0.02 -12.93 0.18
C PRO A 186 0.51 -13.37 1.56
N PRO A 187 -0.19 -14.24 2.28
CA PRO A 187 0.12 -14.55 3.68
C PRO A 187 1.56 -15.05 3.91
N HIS A 188 2.05 -15.92 3.03
CA HIS A 188 3.40 -16.49 3.16
C HIS A 188 4.49 -15.44 2.86
N ALA A 189 4.38 -14.72 1.75
CA ALA A 189 5.33 -13.66 1.39
C ALA A 189 5.31 -12.52 2.43
N THR A 190 4.12 -12.15 2.93
CA THR A 190 3.98 -11.15 3.99
C THR A 190 4.63 -11.60 5.30
N ALA A 191 4.56 -12.90 5.63
CA ALA A 191 5.26 -13.45 6.79
C ALA A 191 6.79 -13.31 6.67
N TYR A 192 7.35 -13.55 5.47
CA TYR A 192 8.77 -13.28 5.20
C TYR A 192 9.11 -11.79 5.33
N ALA A 193 8.27 -10.90 4.80
CA ALA A 193 8.46 -9.45 4.92
C ALA A 193 8.44 -8.97 6.38
N ILE A 194 7.57 -9.55 7.23
CA ILE A 194 7.49 -9.27 8.67
C ILE A 194 8.72 -9.83 9.39
N ALA A 195 9.18 -11.03 9.00
CA ALA A 195 10.37 -11.66 9.58
C ALA A 195 11.70 -10.98 9.18
N GLY A 196 11.65 -10.00 8.25
CA GLY A 196 12.84 -9.33 7.74
C GLY A 196 13.74 -10.27 6.91
N ARG A 197 13.17 -11.24 6.22
CA ARG A 197 13.86 -12.27 5.44
C ARG A 197 13.27 -12.37 4.05
N VAL A 198 14.04 -12.91 3.11
CA VAL A 198 13.56 -13.28 1.78
C VAL A 198 13.37 -14.80 1.70
N PRO A 199 12.44 -15.31 0.87
CA PRO A 199 12.34 -16.74 0.60
C PRO A 199 13.65 -17.28 0.03
N PRO A 200 14.06 -18.51 0.38
CA PRO A 200 15.26 -19.12 -0.18
C PRO A 200 15.02 -19.47 -1.65
N SER A 201 16.03 -19.25 -2.50
CA SER A 201 16.08 -19.69 -3.89
C SER A 201 16.57 -21.14 -4.00
N GLY A 202 16.39 -21.77 -5.18
CA GLY A 202 16.88 -23.11 -5.46
C GLY A 202 16.02 -24.23 -4.87
N ILE A 203 14.76 -23.95 -4.48
CA ILE A 203 13.87 -24.94 -3.85
C ILE A 203 12.70 -25.29 -4.79
N VAL A 204 12.10 -24.30 -5.42
CA VAL A 204 10.94 -24.46 -6.31
C VAL A 204 11.33 -23.96 -7.70
N PRO A 205 11.38 -24.84 -8.73
CA PRO A 205 11.82 -24.46 -10.07
C PRO A 205 11.03 -23.30 -10.67
N GLU A 206 9.71 -23.25 -10.48
CA GLU A 206 8.85 -22.18 -10.97
C GLU A 206 9.21 -20.84 -10.35
N PHE A 207 9.54 -20.84 -9.06
CA PHE A 207 10.00 -19.64 -8.36
C PHE A 207 11.30 -19.11 -8.97
N ASP A 208 12.29 -19.99 -9.17
CA ASP A 208 13.61 -19.61 -9.68
C ASP A 208 13.54 -19.13 -11.15
N VAL A 209 12.66 -19.71 -11.96
CA VAL A 209 12.49 -19.35 -13.38
C VAL A 209 11.68 -18.07 -13.59
N PHE A 210 10.58 -17.89 -12.88
CA PHE A 210 9.65 -16.77 -13.14
C PHE A 210 9.88 -15.57 -12.23
N VAL A 211 10.23 -15.79 -10.98
CA VAL A 211 10.47 -14.73 -9.98
C VAL A 211 11.96 -14.49 -9.80
N GLY A 212 12.71 -15.57 -9.61
CA GLY A 212 14.15 -15.51 -9.33
C GLY A 212 14.46 -14.94 -7.95
N ALA A 213 15.50 -14.11 -7.87
CA ALA A 213 15.85 -13.45 -6.62
C ALA A 213 14.82 -12.38 -6.25
N VAL A 214 14.55 -12.27 -4.94
CA VAL A 214 13.59 -11.31 -4.38
C VAL A 214 14.33 -10.34 -3.48
N ALA A 215 13.99 -9.06 -3.56
CA ALA A 215 14.50 -8.03 -2.66
C ALA A 215 13.54 -7.80 -1.48
N LEU A 216 14.07 -7.22 -0.41
CA LEU A 216 13.30 -6.78 0.76
C LEU A 216 13.62 -5.31 1.05
N THR A 217 12.60 -4.45 1.08
CA THR A 217 12.77 -3.04 1.44
C THR A 217 12.81 -2.83 2.95
N PRO A 218 13.42 -1.74 3.44
CA PRO A 218 13.15 -1.29 4.80
C PRO A 218 11.67 -0.92 4.97
N TYR A 219 11.18 -0.95 6.21
CA TYR A 219 9.83 -0.48 6.52
C TYR A 219 9.73 1.03 6.39
N GLU A 220 8.69 1.48 5.70
CA GLU A 220 8.21 2.87 5.70
C GLU A 220 6.69 2.88 5.75
N THR A 221 6.11 4.01 6.18
CA THR A 221 4.64 4.14 6.29
C THR A 221 3.99 4.10 4.90
N PRO A 222 3.11 3.11 4.62
CA PRO A 222 2.41 2.99 3.35
C PRO A 222 1.69 4.26 2.92
N GLY A 223 1.63 4.49 1.61
CA GLY A 223 1.00 5.68 1.01
C GLY A 223 1.84 6.96 1.05
N THR A 224 3.02 6.94 1.65
CA THR A 224 3.95 8.09 1.66
C THR A 224 4.90 8.06 0.48
N GLN A 225 5.45 9.22 0.12
CA GLN A 225 6.51 9.32 -0.90
C GLN A 225 7.76 8.51 -0.50
N ARG A 226 8.16 8.55 0.77
CA ARG A 226 9.28 7.78 1.29
C ARG A 226 9.08 6.28 1.14
N PHE A 227 7.86 5.79 1.40
CA PHE A 227 7.49 4.40 1.14
C PHE A 227 7.65 4.04 -0.34
N ALA A 228 7.14 4.89 -1.22
CA ALA A 228 7.25 4.67 -2.67
C ALA A 228 8.71 4.61 -3.14
N GLU A 229 9.60 5.40 -2.55
CA GLU A 229 11.02 5.45 -2.91
C GLU A 229 11.83 4.24 -2.42
N THR A 230 11.33 3.46 -1.46
CA THR A 230 12.06 2.29 -0.94
C THR A 230 12.35 1.23 -2.00
N VAL A 231 11.56 1.17 -3.07
CA VAL A 231 11.72 0.16 -4.13
C VAL A 231 12.75 0.56 -5.19
N ILE A 232 13.10 1.84 -5.32
CA ILE A 232 13.98 2.36 -6.38
C ILE A 232 15.32 1.59 -6.47
N PRO A 233 16.02 1.26 -5.36
CA PRO A 233 17.29 0.54 -5.42
C PRO A 233 17.17 -0.88 -6.00
N TYR A 234 15.97 -1.45 -6.03
CA TYR A 234 15.75 -2.87 -6.30
C TYR A 234 15.11 -3.16 -7.65
N VAL A 235 14.11 -2.34 -8.07
CA VAL A 235 13.20 -2.70 -9.16
C VAL A 235 13.84 -2.85 -10.55
N LYS A 236 15.07 -2.40 -10.75
CA LYS A 236 15.82 -2.67 -12.00
C LYS A 236 16.33 -4.11 -12.09
N ASN A 237 16.56 -4.74 -10.96
CA ASN A 237 17.17 -6.08 -10.88
C ASN A 237 16.17 -7.14 -10.38
N TYR A 238 15.03 -6.73 -9.85
CA TYR A 238 14.02 -7.59 -9.23
C TYR A 238 12.63 -7.22 -9.72
N ASN A 239 11.94 -8.16 -10.33
CA ASN A 239 10.54 -7.99 -10.76
C ASN A 239 9.56 -8.13 -9.59
N THR A 240 10.03 -8.62 -8.44
CA THR A 240 9.26 -8.88 -7.23
C THR A 240 10.03 -8.40 -6.01
N VAL A 241 9.39 -7.59 -5.19
CA VAL A 241 9.99 -6.96 -4.01
C VAL A 241 9.07 -7.14 -2.81
N LEU A 242 9.63 -7.67 -1.72
CA LEU A 242 8.99 -7.69 -0.40
C LEU A 242 9.05 -6.29 0.21
N LEU A 243 7.94 -5.80 0.69
CA LEU A 243 7.81 -4.53 1.38
C LEU A 243 7.85 -4.79 2.90
N GLY A 244 8.88 -4.32 3.58
CA GLY A 244 9.10 -4.61 5.00
C GLY A 244 7.86 -4.34 5.85
N ASN A 245 7.39 -5.34 6.62
CA ASN A 245 6.20 -5.31 7.48
C ASN A 245 4.89 -4.96 6.74
N HIS A 246 4.78 -5.23 5.43
CA HIS A 246 3.61 -4.82 4.68
C HIS A 246 3.08 -5.91 3.74
N GLY A 247 3.78 -6.23 2.69
CA GLY A 247 3.34 -7.16 1.65
C GLY A 247 4.37 -7.27 0.53
N ILE A 248 3.90 -7.35 -0.70
CA ILE A 248 4.76 -7.44 -1.88
C ILE A 248 4.34 -6.45 -2.97
N VAL A 249 5.27 -6.13 -3.86
CA VAL A 249 4.97 -5.50 -5.14
C VAL A 249 5.67 -6.27 -6.26
N CYS A 250 4.92 -6.58 -7.33
CA CYS A 250 5.41 -7.23 -8.53
C CYS A 250 5.18 -6.34 -9.75
N TRP A 251 6.10 -6.36 -10.72
CA TRP A 251 5.90 -5.68 -11.98
C TRP A 251 6.25 -6.60 -13.17
N ALA A 252 5.56 -6.37 -14.29
CA ALA A 252 5.77 -7.11 -15.53
C ALA A 252 5.33 -6.27 -16.75
N ASP A 253 5.40 -6.89 -17.94
CA ASP A 253 4.88 -6.36 -19.19
C ASP A 253 3.34 -6.34 -19.28
N THR A 254 2.65 -7.14 -18.45
CA THR A 254 1.19 -7.18 -18.32
C THR A 254 0.78 -7.25 -16.85
N VAL A 255 -0.50 -6.91 -16.57
CA VAL A 255 -1.08 -7.08 -15.22
C VAL A 255 -1.13 -8.57 -14.85
N THR A 256 -1.47 -9.41 -15.82
CA THR A 256 -1.56 -10.87 -15.63
C THR A 256 -0.21 -11.48 -15.25
N HIS A 257 0.88 -11.10 -15.92
CA HIS A 257 2.21 -11.62 -15.57
C HIS A 257 2.68 -11.11 -14.20
N ALA A 258 2.39 -9.86 -13.85
CA ALA A 258 2.69 -9.34 -12.52
C ALA A 258 1.91 -10.09 -11.41
N GLU A 259 0.67 -10.48 -11.70
CA GLU A 259 -0.15 -11.29 -10.79
C GLU A 259 0.44 -12.73 -10.66
N TRP A 260 0.89 -13.34 -11.76
CA TRP A 260 1.54 -14.65 -11.69
C TRP A 260 2.79 -14.66 -10.81
N TYR A 261 3.59 -13.59 -10.84
CA TYR A 261 4.74 -13.48 -9.93
C TYR A 261 4.31 -13.45 -8.47
N ALA A 262 3.17 -12.78 -8.18
CA ALA A 262 2.60 -12.79 -6.83
C ALA A 262 2.06 -14.18 -6.43
N GLU A 263 1.56 -14.98 -7.40
CA GLU A 263 1.09 -16.34 -7.15
C GLU A 263 2.24 -17.33 -6.91
N VAL A 264 3.35 -17.13 -7.60
CA VAL A 264 4.52 -18.02 -7.51
C VAL A 264 5.33 -17.76 -6.23
N LEU A 265 5.40 -16.51 -5.76
CA LEU A 265 6.06 -16.14 -4.51
C LEU A 265 5.28 -16.60 -3.27
#